data_fb9b1e546382bac31f0b1e08442a4179
#
_entry.id   fb9b1e546382bac31f0b1e08442a4179
#
_cell.length_a   1.000
_cell.length_b   1.000
_cell.length_c   1.000
_cell.angle_alpha   90.00
_cell.angle_beta   90.00
_cell.angle_gamma   90.00
#
_symmetry.space_group_name_H-M   'P 1'
#
loop_
_entity.id
_entity.type
_entity.pdbx_description
1 polymer ?
#
loop_
_entity_poly.entity_id
_entity_poly.type
_entity_poly.pdbx_seq_one_letter_code
_entity_poly.pdbx_strand_id
1 'polypeptide(L)'
;MGCLTCILRAGVGLVLGVVMFVGLLFFLILNNFSDKLLSADFYKNTIAAENTYERIYSEVLVDDELKDLTQELLGDIKVVEHQEIVDLLEEIMPPAYIKGQVEASIDRIIDYINEDVDRLEVYVELAEPLENVKTVMF
;
A
#
# COMPACT_ATOMS: atom_id res chain seq x y z
N MET A 1 48.39 18.46 38.03
CA MET A 1 48.12 17.73 36.77
C MET A 1 46.89 16.79 36.81
N GLY A 2 46.24 16.56 37.93
CA GLY A 2 45.09 15.64 38.03
C GLY A 2 43.75 16.15 37.48
N CYS A 3 43.53 17.47 37.44
CA CYS A 3 42.24 18.02 37.07
C CYS A 3 41.97 17.99 35.56
N LEU A 4 42.98 18.20 34.73
CA LEU A 4 42.85 18.21 33.28
C LEU A 4 42.55 16.81 32.74
N THR A 5 43.20 15.79 33.31
CA THR A 5 42.97 14.37 32.96
C THR A 5 41.58 13.88 33.38
N CYS A 6 41.05 14.37 34.50
CA CYS A 6 39.68 14.08 34.93
C CYS A 6 38.63 14.68 34.00
N ILE A 7 38.82 15.94 33.58
CA ILE A 7 37.92 16.62 32.65
C ILE A 7 37.97 15.94 31.28
N LEU A 8 39.16 15.56 30.81
CA LEU A 8 39.31 14.87 29.52
C LEU A 8 38.63 13.49 29.53
N ARG A 9 38.79 12.72 30.62
CA ARG A 9 38.11 11.41 30.78
C ARG A 9 36.60 11.55 30.89
N ALA A 10 36.09 12.54 31.60
CA ALA A 10 34.67 12.82 31.69
C ALA A 10 34.09 13.24 30.34
N GLY A 11 34.80 14.09 29.58
CA GLY A 11 34.40 14.49 28.23
C GLY A 11 34.35 13.33 27.25
N VAL A 12 35.37 12.48 27.22
CA VAL A 12 35.42 11.29 26.38
C VAL A 12 34.31 10.31 26.77
N GLY A 13 34.05 10.10 28.06
CA GLY A 13 32.95 9.24 28.52
C GLY A 13 31.60 9.76 28.13
N LEU A 14 31.35 11.06 28.14
CA LEU A 14 30.12 11.69 27.75
C LEU A 14 29.88 11.53 26.22
N VAL A 15 30.90 11.78 25.41
CA VAL A 15 30.84 11.62 23.95
C VAL A 15 30.58 10.16 23.60
N LEU A 16 31.27 9.21 24.20
CA LEU A 16 31.01 7.77 23.98
C LEU A 16 29.60 7.38 24.41
N GLY A 17 29.09 7.89 25.53
CA GLY A 17 27.75 7.66 26.00
C GLY A 17 26.68 8.16 24.99
N VAL A 18 26.86 9.36 24.45
CA VAL A 18 25.96 9.91 23.41
C VAL A 18 26.01 9.07 22.12
N VAL A 19 27.22 8.69 21.68
CA VAL A 19 27.36 7.85 20.47
C VAL A 19 26.69 6.49 20.65
N MET A 20 26.85 5.84 21.79
CA MET A 20 26.19 4.58 22.11
C MET A 20 24.67 4.73 22.17
N PHE A 21 24.18 5.79 22.79
CA PHE A 21 22.75 6.08 22.89
C PHE A 21 22.12 6.32 21.53
N VAL A 22 22.73 7.14 20.69
CA VAL A 22 22.28 7.39 19.32
C VAL A 22 22.33 6.11 18.49
N GLY A 23 23.39 5.33 18.58
CA GLY A 23 23.52 4.03 17.91
C GLY A 23 22.42 3.04 18.31
N LEU A 24 22.08 2.99 19.60
CA LEU A 24 21.02 2.12 20.11
C LEU A 24 19.64 2.58 19.66
N LEU A 25 19.39 3.90 19.62
CA LEU A 25 18.15 4.44 19.04
C LEU A 25 18.03 4.10 17.56
N PHE A 26 19.08 4.28 16.77
CA PHE A 26 19.08 3.90 15.36
C PHE A 26 18.84 2.40 15.18
N PHE A 27 19.47 1.56 15.96
CA PHE A 27 19.27 0.12 15.93
C PHE A 27 17.82 -0.26 16.23
N LEU A 28 17.21 0.33 17.25
CA LEU A 28 15.81 0.08 17.60
C LEU A 28 14.84 0.57 16.50
N ILE A 29 15.10 1.75 15.92
CA ILE A 29 14.29 2.28 14.82
C ILE A 29 14.40 1.37 13.61
N LEU A 30 15.60 1.00 13.19
CA LEU A 30 15.81 0.12 12.03
C LEU A 30 15.17 -1.26 12.23
N ASN A 31 15.30 -1.84 13.41
CA ASN A 31 14.74 -3.15 13.68
C ASN A 31 13.21 -3.14 13.68
N ASN A 32 12.58 -2.16 14.36
CA ASN A 32 11.12 -2.00 14.34
C ASN A 32 10.57 -1.59 12.96
N PHE A 33 11.34 -0.81 12.23
CA PHE A 33 10.95 -0.34 10.90
C PHE A 33 11.03 -1.46 9.87
N SER A 34 12.08 -2.27 9.93
CA SER A 34 12.25 -3.43 9.06
C SER A 34 11.11 -4.44 9.23
N ASP A 35 10.77 -4.79 10.46
CA ASP A 35 9.73 -5.79 10.74
C ASP A 35 8.34 -5.35 10.24
N LYS A 36 8.05 -4.04 10.27
CA LYS A 36 6.77 -3.51 9.80
C LYS A 36 6.76 -3.25 8.30
N LEU A 37 7.80 -2.60 7.76
CA LEU A 37 7.84 -2.22 6.35
C LEU A 37 8.07 -3.42 5.41
N LEU A 38 8.64 -4.51 5.91
CA LEU A 38 8.84 -5.75 5.16
C LEU A 38 7.76 -6.79 5.46
N SER A 39 6.67 -6.39 6.13
CA SER A 39 5.53 -7.24 6.44
C SER A 39 4.35 -6.95 5.52
N ALA A 40 3.94 -7.94 4.73
CA ALA A 40 2.73 -7.84 3.91
C ALA A 40 1.49 -7.56 4.76
N ASP A 41 1.39 -8.15 5.95
CA ASP A 41 0.26 -7.98 6.87
C ASP A 41 0.11 -6.54 7.34
N PHE A 42 1.20 -5.80 7.52
CA PHE A 42 1.15 -4.37 7.87
C PHE A 42 0.42 -3.56 6.80
N TYR A 43 0.78 -3.76 5.52
CA TYR A 43 0.14 -3.05 4.40
C TYR A 43 -1.31 -3.49 4.20
N LYS A 44 -1.59 -4.79 4.23
CA LYS A 44 -2.94 -5.32 4.10
C LYS A 44 -3.88 -4.78 5.17
N ASN A 45 -3.46 -4.82 6.44
CA ASN A 45 -4.26 -4.33 7.55
C ASN A 45 -4.45 -2.82 7.51
N THR A 46 -3.43 -2.06 7.11
CA THR A 46 -3.52 -0.60 6.98
C THR A 46 -4.51 -0.21 5.90
N ILE A 47 -4.46 -0.84 4.74
CA ILE A 47 -5.39 -0.55 3.63
C ILE A 47 -6.82 -0.98 4.00
N ALA A 48 -6.99 -2.15 4.62
CA ALA A 48 -8.30 -2.66 5.00
C ALA A 48 -8.96 -1.87 6.15
N ALA A 49 -8.17 -1.28 7.06
CA ALA A 49 -8.68 -0.56 8.24
C ALA A 49 -9.54 0.66 7.90
N GLU A 50 -9.30 1.30 6.76
CA GLU A 50 -10.01 2.51 6.31
C GLU A 50 -11.17 2.19 5.34
N ASN A 51 -11.57 0.94 5.20
CA ASN A 51 -12.55 0.49 4.19
C ASN A 51 -12.20 0.98 2.77
N THR A 52 -10.91 0.98 2.47
CA THR A 52 -10.37 1.58 1.24
C THR A 52 -10.99 0.99 -0.02
N TYR A 53 -11.25 -0.30 -0.04
CA TYR A 53 -11.79 -1.00 -1.21
C TYR A 53 -13.24 -0.59 -1.52
N GLU A 54 -14.08 -0.43 -0.51
CA GLU A 54 -15.45 0.07 -0.66
C GLU A 54 -15.46 1.56 -1.03
N ARG A 55 -14.54 2.33 -0.50
CA ARG A 55 -14.40 3.77 -0.79
C ARG A 55 -13.95 4.04 -2.22
N ILE A 56 -13.28 3.11 -2.89
CA ILE A 56 -12.95 3.25 -4.31
C ILE A 56 -14.21 3.50 -5.13
N TYR A 57 -15.27 2.75 -4.93
CA TYR A 57 -16.53 2.91 -5.65
C TYR A 57 -17.37 4.08 -5.18
N SER A 58 -17.40 4.35 -3.89
CA SER A 58 -18.26 5.40 -3.31
C SER A 58 -17.64 6.80 -3.30
N GLU A 59 -16.34 6.92 -3.37
CA GLU A 59 -15.65 8.21 -3.25
C GLU A 59 -14.71 8.49 -4.43
N VAL A 60 -13.91 7.53 -4.86
CA VAL A 60 -12.89 7.75 -5.89
C VAL A 60 -13.49 7.74 -7.29
N LEU A 61 -14.27 6.71 -7.62
CA LEU A 61 -14.84 6.56 -8.96
C LEU A 61 -16.04 7.48 -9.23
N VAL A 62 -16.66 8.02 -8.20
CA VAL A 62 -17.73 9.02 -8.32
C VAL A 62 -17.23 10.47 -8.23
N ASP A 63 -15.92 10.68 -8.10
CA ASP A 63 -15.31 12.00 -8.08
C ASP A 63 -15.59 12.77 -9.37
N ASP A 64 -15.85 14.08 -9.25
CA ASP A 64 -16.23 14.91 -10.37
C ASP A 64 -15.12 15.00 -11.45
N GLU A 65 -13.85 14.97 -11.06
CA GLU A 65 -12.73 15.00 -12.01
C GLU A 65 -12.68 13.71 -12.85
N LEU A 66 -12.91 12.55 -12.23
CA LEU A 66 -12.99 11.27 -12.96
C LEU A 66 -14.23 11.19 -13.84
N LYS A 67 -15.35 11.78 -13.40
CA LYS A 67 -16.57 11.88 -14.18
C LYS A 67 -16.34 12.72 -15.45
N ASP A 68 -15.68 13.86 -15.32
CA ASP A 68 -15.35 14.73 -16.45
C ASP A 68 -14.40 14.04 -17.44
N LEU A 69 -13.36 13.35 -16.94
CA LEU A 69 -12.45 12.54 -17.76
C LEU A 69 -13.18 11.42 -18.51
N THR A 70 -14.09 10.74 -17.83
CA THR A 70 -14.90 9.67 -18.46
C THR A 70 -15.79 10.23 -19.56
N GLN A 71 -16.42 11.40 -19.35
CA GLN A 71 -17.22 12.08 -20.36
C GLN A 71 -16.37 12.54 -21.55
N GLU A 72 -15.16 13.04 -21.31
CA GLU A 72 -14.24 13.42 -22.37
C GLU A 72 -13.78 12.23 -23.21
N LEU A 73 -13.47 11.10 -22.57
CA LEU A 73 -13.01 9.87 -23.23
C LEU A 73 -14.10 9.19 -24.03
N LEU A 74 -15.33 9.18 -23.51
CA LEU A 74 -16.49 8.54 -24.15
C LEU A 74 -17.14 9.44 -25.21
N GLY A 75 -16.82 10.74 -25.22
CA GLY A 75 -17.31 11.68 -26.19
C GLY A 75 -18.83 11.71 -26.30
N ASP A 76 -19.35 11.64 -27.53
CA ASP A 76 -20.79 11.68 -27.82
C ASP A 76 -21.54 10.37 -27.53
N ILE A 77 -20.92 9.37 -26.88
CA ILE A 77 -21.61 8.15 -26.47
C ILE A 77 -22.47 8.45 -25.24
N LYS A 78 -23.62 9.05 -25.48
CA LYS A 78 -24.62 9.40 -24.47
C LYS A 78 -25.47 8.23 -23.96
N VAL A 79 -24.97 7.02 -24.00
CA VAL A 79 -25.81 5.85 -23.77
C VAL A 79 -25.90 5.43 -22.31
N VAL A 80 -24.91 5.81 -21.48
CA VAL A 80 -24.83 5.35 -20.08
C VAL A 80 -24.41 6.50 -19.18
N GLU A 81 -25.11 6.70 -18.07
CA GLU A 81 -24.68 7.66 -17.03
C GLU A 81 -23.43 7.17 -16.32
N HIS A 82 -22.59 8.10 -15.85
CA HIS A 82 -21.35 7.75 -15.14
C HIS A 82 -21.59 6.84 -13.93
N GLN A 83 -22.68 7.07 -13.19
CA GLN A 83 -23.05 6.25 -12.05
C GLN A 83 -23.37 4.81 -12.45
N GLU A 84 -24.04 4.61 -13.58
CA GLU A 84 -24.34 3.27 -14.10
C GLU A 84 -23.07 2.52 -14.49
N ILE A 85 -22.04 3.24 -14.98
CA ILE A 85 -20.72 2.65 -15.24
C ILE A 85 -20.04 2.22 -13.95
N VAL A 86 -20.11 3.06 -12.91
CA VAL A 86 -19.52 2.74 -11.58
C VAL A 86 -20.22 1.51 -10.98
N ASP A 87 -21.55 1.47 -11.01
CA ASP A 87 -22.34 0.36 -10.49
C ASP A 87 -22.05 -0.94 -11.25
N LEU A 88 -21.89 -0.86 -12.57
CA LEU A 88 -21.52 -2.00 -13.41
C LEU A 88 -20.09 -2.48 -13.09
N LEU A 89 -19.14 -1.57 -12.87
CA LEU A 89 -17.78 -1.93 -12.48
C LEU A 89 -17.76 -2.59 -11.10
N GLU A 90 -18.55 -2.12 -10.15
CA GLU A 90 -18.68 -2.75 -8.83
C GLU A 90 -19.26 -4.17 -8.92
N GLU A 91 -20.19 -4.39 -9.83
CA GLU A 91 -20.78 -5.72 -10.07
C GLU A 91 -19.79 -6.68 -10.76
N ILE A 92 -18.99 -6.18 -11.71
CA ILE A 92 -17.98 -6.99 -12.42
C ILE A 92 -16.75 -7.25 -11.54
N MET A 93 -16.31 -6.24 -10.80
CA MET A 93 -15.13 -6.27 -9.92
C MET A 93 -15.50 -5.83 -8.50
N PRO A 94 -16.19 -6.65 -7.71
CA PRO A 94 -16.62 -6.26 -6.38
C PRO A 94 -15.42 -5.90 -5.47
N PRO A 95 -15.62 -5.08 -4.42
CA PRO A 95 -14.56 -4.69 -3.49
C PRO A 95 -13.75 -5.86 -2.94
N ALA A 96 -14.39 -7.00 -2.68
CA ALA A 96 -13.73 -8.22 -2.22
C ALA A 96 -12.73 -8.78 -3.26
N TYR A 97 -13.06 -8.70 -4.55
CA TYR A 97 -12.16 -9.10 -5.62
C TYR A 97 -10.94 -8.17 -5.69
N ILE A 98 -11.14 -6.86 -5.68
CA ILE A 98 -10.05 -5.86 -5.68
C ILE A 98 -9.16 -6.07 -4.47
N LYS A 99 -9.73 -6.26 -3.29
CA LYS A 99 -9.00 -6.57 -2.06
C LYS A 99 -8.09 -7.80 -2.26
N GLY A 100 -8.62 -8.89 -2.77
CA GLY A 100 -7.85 -10.11 -3.03
C GLY A 100 -6.68 -9.89 -3.99
N GLN A 101 -6.88 -9.12 -5.07
CA GLN A 101 -5.82 -8.82 -6.05
C GLN A 101 -4.73 -7.89 -5.47
N VAL A 102 -5.13 -6.88 -4.71
CA VAL A 102 -4.19 -5.96 -4.04
C VAL A 102 -3.38 -6.70 -2.98
N GLU A 103 -4.03 -7.49 -2.14
CA GLU A 103 -3.34 -8.27 -1.09
C GLU A 103 -2.37 -9.29 -1.70
N ALA A 104 -2.75 -10.00 -2.74
CA ALA A 104 -1.87 -10.92 -3.46
C ALA A 104 -0.68 -10.19 -4.12
N SER A 105 -0.89 -8.99 -4.63
CA SER A 105 0.19 -8.16 -5.19
C SER A 105 1.15 -7.69 -4.11
N ILE A 106 0.64 -7.30 -2.95
CA ILE A 106 1.46 -6.92 -1.78
C ILE A 106 2.33 -8.11 -1.35
N ASP A 107 1.76 -9.30 -1.22
CA ASP A 107 2.52 -10.52 -0.87
C ASP A 107 3.68 -10.73 -1.83
N ARG A 108 3.44 -10.71 -3.14
CA ARG A 108 4.48 -10.90 -4.16
C ARG A 108 5.57 -9.84 -4.12
N ILE A 109 5.20 -8.58 -3.88
CA ILE A 109 6.16 -7.48 -3.77
C ILE A 109 7.03 -7.65 -2.52
N ILE A 110 6.41 -7.98 -1.39
CA ILE A 110 7.14 -8.18 -0.13
C ILE A 110 8.04 -9.40 -0.20
N ASP A 111 7.59 -10.51 -0.77
CA ASP A 111 8.40 -11.72 -0.99
C ASP A 111 9.62 -11.42 -1.86
N TYR A 112 9.45 -10.58 -2.90
CA TYR A 112 10.56 -10.13 -3.73
C TYR A 112 11.54 -9.23 -2.97
N ILE A 113 11.04 -8.29 -2.16
CA ILE A 113 11.89 -7.38 -1.36
C ILE A 113 12.66 -8.16 -0.29
N ASN A 114 12.06 -9.19 0.29
CA ASN A 114 12.69 -10.07 1.28
C ASN A 114 13.64 -11.12 0.66
N GLU A 115 13.79 -11.10 -0.67
CA GLU A 115 14.61 -12.06 -1.42
C GLU A 115 14.13 -13.52 -1.29
N ASP A 116 12.84 -13.72 -0.94
CA ASP A 116 12.21 -15.05 -0.89
C ASP A 116 11.96 -15.61 -2.30
N VAL A 117 11.89 -14.72 -3.29
CA VAL A 117 11.75 -15.07 -4.72
C VAL A 117 12.75 -14.26 -5.57
N ASP A 118 13.31 -14.90 -6.60
CA ASP A 118 14.31 -14.29 -7.47
C ASP A 118 13.72 -13.30 -8.49
N ARG A 119 12.42 -13.33 -8.71
CA ARG A 119 11.74 -12.54 -9.72
C ARG A 119 10.44 -11.94 -9.18
N LEU A 120 10.24 -10.65 -9.43
CA LEU A 120 8.96 -10.00 -9.17
C LEU A 120 7.97 -10.33 -10.31
N GLU A 121 6.90 -11.03 -9.96
CA GLU A 121 5.78 -11.31 -10.86
C GLU A 121 4.50 -10.71 -10.28
N VAL A 122 4.08 -9.57 -10.83
CA VAL A 122 2.79 -8.94 -10.48
C VAL A 122 1.83 -9.16 -11.64
N TYR A 123 0.73 -9.83 -11.38
CA TYR A 123 -0.34 -10.08 -12.35
C TYR A 123 -1.69 -9.96 -11.68
N VAL A 124 -2.69 -9.65 -12.48
CA VAL A 124 -4.10 -9.58 -12.07
C VAL A 124 -4.83 -10.77 -12.68
N GLU A 125 -5.55 -11.51 -11.85
CA GLU A 125 -6.35 -12.65 -12.30
C GLU A 125 -7.71 -12.17 -12.79
N LEU A 126 -8.00 -12.35 -14.06
CA LEU A 126 -9.22 -11.83 -14.71
C LEU A 126 -10.33 -12.89 -14.85
N ALA A 127 -10.16 -14.08 -14.31
CA ALA A 127 -11.14 -15.15 -14.44
C ALA A 127 -12.52 -14.76 -13.84
N GLU A 128 -12.53 -14.25 -12.63
CA GLU A 128 -13.75 -13.83 -11.93
C GLU A 128 -14.44 -12.63 -12.61
N PRO A 129 -13.76 -11.51 -12.93
CA PRO A 129 -14.37 -10.42 -13.69
C PRO A 129 -14.94 -10.85 -15.04
N LEU A 130 -14.27 -11.73 -15.77
CA LEU A 130 -14.77 -12.24 -17.06
C LEU A 130 -16.02 -13.10 -16.91
N GLU A 131 -16.13 -13.86 -15.83
CA GLU A 131 -17.35 -14.63 -15.53
C GLU A 131 -18.49 -13.70 -15.12
N ASN A 132 -18.21 -12.70 -14.31
CA ASN A 132 -19.19 -11.68 -13.91
C ASN A 132 -19.71 -10.88 -15.12
N VAL A 133 -18.84 -10.49 -16.05
CA VAL A 133 -19.24 -9.85 -17.31
C VAL A 133 -20.25 -10.71 -18.08
N LYS A 134 -20.02 -12.02 -18.18
CA LYS A 134 -20.98 -12.92 -18.84
C LYS A 134 -22.32 -12.95 -18.14
N THR A 135 -22.33 -12.90 -16.82
CA THR A 135 -23.56 -12.94 -16.02
C THR A 135 -24.35 -11.64 -16.13
N VAL A 136 -23.67 -10.51 -16.16
CA VAL A 136 -24.28 -9.17 -16.19
C VAL A 136 -24.74 -8.78 -17.60
N MET A 137 -23.97 -9.15 -18.63
CA MET A 137 -24.25 -8.74 -20.02
C MET A 137 -25.02 -9.77 -20.85
N PHE A 138 -25.07 -10.98 -20.40
CA PHE A 138 -25.72 -12.11 -21.10
C PHE A 138 -26.64 -12.89 -20.18
#